data_e3fafee92005d9034c4c434ab37e3ba1
#
_entry.id   e3fafee92005d9034c4c434ab37e3ba1
#
_cell.length_a   1.000
_cell.length_b   1.000
_cell.length_c   1.000
_cell.angle_alpha   90.00
_cell.angle_beta   90.00
_cell.angle_gamma   90.00
#
_symmetry.space_group_name_H-M   'P 1'
#
loop_
_entity.id
_entity.type
_entity.pdbx_description
1 polymer ?
#
loop_
_entity_poly.entity_id
_entity_poly.type
_entity_poly.pdbx_seq_one_letter_code
_entity_poly.pdbx_strand_id
1 'polypeptide(L)'
;TKRNELISSIKYTHIFLFFFLFLASANGNGVESIPEKVRTCVACHGESFQGIRILNAPSLADLSELYLIRQLENFQKGIRGSHPKDIYGQQMTMSVINLSSEDLNEITSYIVNHSKSNLEKTVYGDLEKGEFVFQHCMSCHGEFAEGDMDIGAPKLSGLNDWYLLNQLLNFKNEIRGIHPDDLFGKQMMETAQMFNEEMLKDVVAYISEEDFSSQDDKKADSRLRSPL
;
A
#
# COMPACT_ATOMS: atom_id res chain seq x y z
N THR A 1 53.91 -20.72 49.94
CA THR A 1 52.45 -20.48 50.13
C THR A 1 52.01 -19.14 49.61
N LYS A 2 52.78 -18.03 49.84
CA LYS A 2 52.42 -16.68 49.34
C LYS A 2 52.46 -16.51 47.79
N ARG A 3 53.27 -17.33 47.10
CA ARG A 3 53.43 -17.26 45.63
C ARG A 3 52.24 -17.87 44.87
N ASN A 4 51.55 -18.83 45.46
CA ASN A 4 50.42 -19.51 44.85
C ASN A 4 49.10 -18.69 44.96
N GLU A 5 48.95 -17.88 45.99
CA GLU A 5 47.76 -17.01 46.18
C GLU A 5 47.77 -15.85 45.19
N LEU A 6 48.96 -15.29 44.84
CA LEU A 6 49.04 -14.18 43.89
C LEU A 6 48.70 -14.61 42.45
N ILE A 7 49.06 -15.85 42.07
CA ILE A 7 48.76 -16.40 40.73
C ILE A 7 47.29 -16.74 40.60
N SER A 8 46.64 -17.18 41.65
CA SER A 8 45.18 -17.45 41.66
C SER A 8 44.37 -16.17 41.49
N SER A 9 44.76 -15.07 42.18
CA SER A 9 44.05 -13.81 42.14
C SER A 9 44.12 -13.13 40.75
N ILE A 10 45.25 -13.25 40.05
CA ILE A 10 45.41 -12.65 38.70
C ILE A 10 44.60 -13.42 37.64
N LYS A 11 44.45 -14.75 37.78
CA LYS A 11 43.64 -15.54 36.82
C LYS A 11 42.16 -15.22 36.88
N TYR A 12 41.61 -14.95 38.03
CA TYR A 12 40.19 -14.63 38.18
C TYR A 12 39.86 -13.18 37.75
N THR A 13 40.77 -12.23 37.94
CA THR A 13 40.57 -10.84 37.50
C THR A 13 40.51 -10.71 35.96
N HIS A 14 41.34 -11.46 35.23
CA HIS A 14 41.28 -11.44 33.76
C HIS A 14 40.07 -12.18 33.17
N ILE A 15 39.57 -13.22 33.82
CA ILE A 15 38.36 -13.94 33.37
C ILE A 15 37.12 -13.04 33.59
N PHE A 16 37.03 -12.31 34.70
CA PHE A 16 35.92 -11.39 34.94
C PHE A 16 35.95 -10.18 33.98
N LEU A 17 37.11 -9.66 33.62
CA LEU A 17 37.23 -8.55 32.69
C LEU A 17 36.87 -8.96 31.23
N PHE A 18 37.21 -10.21 30.86
CA PHE A 18 36.83 -10.72 29.53
C PHE A 18 35.34 -11.05 29.43
N PHE A 19 34.70 -11.47 30.50
CA PHE A 19 33.26 -11.77 30.52
C PHE A 19 32.41 -10.46 30.48
N PHE A 20 32.91 -9.36 31.08
CA PHE A 20 32.23 -8.07 31.05
C PHE A 20 32.36 -7.35 29.73
N LEU A 21 33.44 -7.58 28.96
CA LEU A 21 33.64 -7.00 27.63
C LEU A 21 32.78 -7.68 26.54
N PHE A 22 32.32 -8.93 26.79
CA PHE A 22 31.49 -9.65 25.83
C PHE A 22 29.97 -9.35 25.96
N LEU A 23 29.57 -8.72 27.06
CA LEU A 23 28.16 -8.31 27.29
C LEU A 23 27.81 -6.93 26.72
N ALA A 24 28.78 -6.18 26.20
CA ALA A 24 28.55 -4.82 25.68
C ALA A 24 28.33 -4.74 24.16
N SER A 25 28.25 -5.88 23.46
CA SER A 25 28.03 -5.92 21.99
C SER A 25 26.76 -6.63 21.58
N ALA A 26 25.76 -6.69 22.45
CA ALA A 26 24.40 -6.88 22.02
C ALA A 26 23.88 -5.55 21.45
N ASN A 27 24.45 -5.08 20.34
CA ASN A 27 23.72 -4.21 19.45
C ASN A 27 22.49 -5.00 19.01
N GLY A 28 21.44 -4.92 19.79
CA GLY A 28 20.11 -5.28 19.35
C GLY A 28 19.85 -4.42 18.12
N ASN A 29 19.89 -5.01 16.93
CA ASN A 29 19.10 -4.51 15.84
C ASN A 29 17.68 -4.52 16.38
N GLY A 30 17.25 -3.38 16.93
CA GLY A 30 15.90 -3.20 17.41
C GLY A 30 15.01 -3.45 16.19
N VAL A 31 14.34 -4.59 16.19
CA VAL A 31 13.17 -4.76 15.31
C VAL A 31 12.26 -3.60 15.72
N GLU A 32 12.17 -2.59 14.87
CA GLU A 32 11.31 -1.44 15.10
C GLU A 32 9.90 -1.97 15.35
N SER A 33 9.42 -1.79 16.57
CA SER A 33 8.15 -2.36 16.96
C SER A 33 7.05 -1.62 16.22
N ILE A 34 6.17 -2.36 15.54
CA ILE A 34 5.01 -1.79 14.87
C ILE A 34 4.24 -0.92 15.86
N PRO A 35 4.02 0.38 15.56
CA PRO A 35 3.25 1.27 16.42
C PRO A 35 1.87 0.68 16.75
N GLU A 36 1.37 0.89 17.95
CA GLU A 36 0.13 0.25 18.40
C GLU A 36 -1.06 0.59 17.49
N LYS A 37 -1.14 1.83 17.02
CA LYS A 37 -2.20 2.30 16.10
C LYS A 37 -2.17 1.59 14.75
N VAL A 38 -0.99 1.18 14.30
CA VAL A 38 -0.77 0.50 13.01
C VAL A 38 -1.13 -0.99 13.09
N ARG A 39 -1.08 -1.59 14.28
CA ARG A 39 -1.33 -3.05 14.47
C ARG A 39 -2.70 -3.49 13.97
N THR A 40 -3.71 -2.64 14.11
CA THR A 40 -5.05 -2.95 13.60
C THR A 40 -5.06 -3.08 12.08
N CYS A 41 -4.28 -2.25 11.37
CA CYS A 41 -4.15 -2.29 9.92
C CYS A 41 -3.41 -3.55 9.48
N VAL A 42 -2.32 -3.89 10.16
CA VAL A 42 -1.50 -5.09 9.89
C VAL A 42 -2.32 -6.38 10.00
N ALA A 43 -3.27 -6.46 10.92
CA ALA A 43 -4.11 -7.65 11.12
C ALA A 43 -4.88 -8.07 9.86
N CYS A 44 -5.25 -7.11 9.00
CA CYS A 44 -5.96 -7.36 7.75
C CYS A 44 -5.08 -7.16 6.52
N HIS A 45 -4.19 -6.15 6.51
CA HIS A 45 -3.39 -5.80 5.35
C HIS A 45 -2.02 -6.50 5.29
N GLY A 46 -1.66 -7.28 6.34
CA GLY A 46 -0.38 -8.00 6.45
C GLY A 46 0.74 -7.17 7.06
N GLU A 47 1.79 -7.82 7.55
CA GLU A 47 2.90 -7.17 8.26
C GLU A 47 3.71 -6.20 7.39
N SER A 48 3.78 -6.45 6.09
CA SER A 48 4.39 -5.58 5.10
C SER A 48 3.35 -4.84 4.25
N PHE A 49 2.10 -4.79 4.69
CA PHE A 49 0.97 -4.18 3.96
C PHE A 49 0.79 -4.72 2.53
N GLN A 50 1.21 -5.96 2.29
CA GLN A 50 1.12 -6.64 1.00
C GLN A 50 -0.29 -7.05 0.60
N GLY A 51 -1.25 -6.92 1.52
CA GLY A 51 -2.62 -7.38 1.37
C GLY A 51 -2.81 -8.85 1.73
N ILE A 52 -4.04 -9.22 2.10
CA ILE A 52 -4.47 -10.60 2.37
C ILE A 52 -5.75 -10.87 1.61
N ARG A 53 -5.65 -11.56 0.47
CA ARG A 53 -6.75 -11.79 -0.46
C ARG A 53 -7.97 -12.46 0.17
N ILE A 54 -7.77 -13.46 1.02
CA ILE A 54 -8.90 -14.17 1.67
C ILE A 54 -9.70 -13.26 2.60
N LEU A 55 -9.11 -12.16 3.09
CA LEU A 55 -9.77 -11.13 3.89
C LEU A 55 -10.31 -9.98 3.01
N ASN A 56 -10.09 -10.03 1.70
CA ASN A 56 -10.35 -8.92 0.77
C ASN A 56 -9.67 -7.60 1.20
N ALA A 57 -8.57 -7.68 1.94
CA ALA A 57 -7.77 -6.55 2.34
C ALA A 57 -6.64 -6.34 1.31
N PRO A 58 -6.64 -5.25 0.54
CA PRO A 58 -5.68 -5.03 -0.53
C PRO A 58 -4.29 -4.69 0.01
N SER A 59 -3.29 -4.80 -0.88
CA SER A 59 -1.99 -4.17 -0.67
C SER A 59 -2.16 -2.65 -0.53
N LEU A 60 -1.41 -2.08 0.40
CA LEU A 60 -1.27 -0.63 0.57
C LEU A 60 0.10 -0.13 0.08
N ALA A 61 0.95 -1.05 -0.40
CA ALA A 61 2.24 -0.74 -1.00
C ALA A 61 2.05 0.09 -2.29
N ASP A 62 3.04 0.90 -2.58
CA ASP A 62 3.11 1.74 -3.79
C ASP A 62 2.01 2.81 -3.93
N LEU A 63 1.15 2.96 -2.92
CA LEU A 63 0.19 4.05 -2.83
C LEU A 63 0.84 5.30 -2.21
N SER A 64 0.51 6.48 -2.76
CA SER A 64 0.99 7.73 -2.17
C SER A 64 0.33 8.01 -0.82
N GLU A 65 1.06 8.66 0.07
CA GLU A 65 0.56 9.07 1.39
C GLU A 65 -0.70 9.93 1.26
N LEU A 66 -0.72 10.87 0.32
CA LEU A 66 -1.88 11.73 0.05
C LEU A 66 -3.12 10.93 -0.35
N TYR A 67 -2.95 9.89 -1.18
CA TYR A 67 -4.07 9.03 -1.55
C TYR A 67 -4.57 8.22 -0.36
N LEU A 68 -3.66 7.65 0.43
CA LEU A 68 -4.02 6.88 1.62
C LEU A 68 -4.80 7.74 2.61
N ILE A 69 -4.30 8.94 2.97
CA ILE A 69 -4.99 9.88 3.86
C ILE A 69 -6.40 10.17 3.33
N ARG A 70 -6.53 10.56 2.07
CA ARG A 70 -7.81 10.85 1.45
C ARG A 70 -8.78 9.66 1.53
N GLN A 71 -8.31 8.43 1.29
CA GLN A 71 -9.19 7.27 1.38
C GLN A 71 -9.64 6.99 2.80
N LEU A 72 -8.75 7.10 3.80
CA LEU A 72 -9.09 6.90 5.20
C LEU A 72 -10.10 7.97 5.67
N GLU A 73 -9.91 9.23 5.29
CA GLU A 73 -10.86 10.31 5.55
C GLU A 73 -12.22 10.06 4.85
N ASN A 74 -12.21 9.57 3.61
CA ASN A 74 -13.44 9.25 2.89
C ASN A 74 -14.24 8.15 3.60
N PHE A 75 -13.57 7.16 4.20
CA PHE A 75 -14.22 6.16 5.04
C PHE A 75 -14.78 6.78 6.32
N GLN A 76 -14.04 7.66 7.01
CA GLN A 76 -14.52 8.34 8.21
C GLN A 76 -15.76 9.19 7.96
N LYS A 77 -15.79 9.88 6.82
CA LYS A 77 -16.88 10.79 6.42
C LYS A 77 -18.07 10.07 5.78
N GLY A 78 -18.00 8.74 5.60
CA GLY A 78 -19.02 7.97 4.90
C GLY A 78 -19.11 8.26 3.39
N ILE A 79 -18.13 8.97 2.84
CA ILE A 79 -17.99 9.20 1.39
C ILE A 79 -17.71 7.88 0.68
N ARG A 80 -16.98 6.98 1.35
CA ARG A 80 -16.69 5.62 0.93
C ARG A 80 -17.12 4.65 2.03
N GLY A 81 -17.57 3.43 1.65
CA GLY A 81 -17.95 2.41 2.61
C GLY A 81 -19.34 2.57 3.23
N SER A 82 -20.17 3.51 2.77
CA SER A 82 -21.53 3.71 3.27
C SER A 82 -22.59 2.90 2.53
N HIS A 83 -22.28 2.40 1.32
CA HIS A 83 -23.25 1.63 0.54
C HIS A 83 -23.50 0.25 1.18
N PRO A 84 -24.76 -0.22 1.29
CA PRO A 84 -25.09 -1.51 1.96
C PRO A 84 -24.40 -2.74 1.35
N LYS A 85 -24.04 -2.70 0.08
CA LYS A 85 -23.33 -3.79 -0.60
C LYS A 85 -21.80 -3.70 -0.46
N ASP A 86 -21.24 -2.58 0.04
CA ASP A 86 -19.80 -2.42 0.25
C ASP A 86 -19.38 -2.93 1.63
N ILE A 87 -19.47 -4.24 1.83
CA ILE A 87 -19.18 -4.88 3.12
C ILE A 87 -17.75 -4.58 3.58
N TYR A 88 -16.80 -4.62 2.67
CA TYR A 88 -15.38 -4.37 2.99
C TYR A 88 -15.10 -2.88 3.24
N GLY A 89 -15.77 -1.99 2.53
CA GLY A 89 -15.74 -0.57 2.82
C GLY A 89 -16.32 -0.23 4.18
N GLN A 90 -17.41 -0.90 4.59
CA GLN A 90 -17.97 -0.76 5.95
C GLN A 90 -16.97 -1.22 7.02
N GLN A 91 -16.24 -2.32 6.80
CA GLN A 91 -15.20 -2.77 7.71
C GLN A 91 -14.09 -1.72 7.85
N MET A 92 -13.67 -1.11 6.72
CA MET A 92 -12.70 -0.01 6.77
C MET A 92 -13.22 1.20 7.53
N THR A 93 -14.49 1.60 7.33
CA THR A 93 -15.12 2.68 8.10
C THR A 93 -15.03 2.41 9.61
N MET A 94 -15.39 1.21 10.05
CA MET A 94 -15.31 0.83 11.46
C MET A 94 -13.88 0.84 12.01
N SER A 95 -12.90 0.53 11.17
CA SER A 95 -11.49 0.50 11.56
C SER A 95 -10.89 1.90 11.77
N VAL A 96 -11.44 2.92 11.10
CA VAL A 96 -10.84 4.27 11.09
C VAL A 96 -11.68 5.36 11.75
N ILE A 97 -12.95 5.09 12.10
CA ILE A 97 -13.92 6.10 12.53
C ILE A 97 -13.49 6.91 13.75
N ASN A 98 -12.68 6.33 14.63
CA ASN A 98 -12.23 6.95 15.87
C ASN A 98 -10.79 7.49 15.80
N LEU A 99 -10.13 7.45 14.64
CA LEU A 99 -8.77 7.96 14.48
C LEU A 99 -8.79 9.48 14.30
N SER A 100 -7.84 10.17 14.92
CA SER A 100 -7.62 11.61 14.68
C SER A 100 -6.86 11.84 13.38
N SER A 101 -6.80 13.09 12.91
CA SER A 101 -6.00 13.45 11.75
C SER A 101 -4.51 13.17 11.96
N GLU A 102 -4.02 13.35 13.20
CA GLU A 102 -2.64 13.02 13.57
C GLU A 102 -2.40 11.51 13.49
N ASP A 103 -3.37 10.69 13.91
CA ASP A 103 -3.30 9.23 13.79
C ASP A 103 -3.24 8.80 12.33
N LEU A 104 -4.06 9.41 11.46
CA LEU A 104 -4.05 9.12 10.03
C LEU A 104 -2.68 9.44 9.40
N ASN A 105 -2.10 10.59 9.73
CA ASN A 105 -0.77 10.98 9.24
C ASN A 105 0.32 10.00 9.72
N GLU A 106 0.32 9.64 11.02
CA GLU A 106 1.28 8.68 11.56
C GLU A 106 1.16 7.31 10.90
N ILE A 107 -0.06 6.80 10.75
CA ILE A 107 -0.35 5.49 10.14
C ILE A 107 0.06 5.49 8.66
N THR A 108 -0.32 6.50 7.88
CA THR A 108 -0.02 6.54 6.44
C THR A 108 1.47 6.71 6.18
N SER A 109 2.15 7.57 6.95
CA SER A 109 3.60 7.70 6.88
C SER A 109 4.31 6.39 7.22
N TYR A 110 3.86 5.66 8.26
CA TYR A 110 4.41 4.35 8.58
C TYR A 110 4.20 3.35 7.42
N ILE A 111 2.99 3.29 6.85
CA ILE A 111 2.66 2.39 5.73
C ILE A 111 3.59 2.64 4.54
N VAL A 112 3.72 3.89 4.10
CA VAL A 112 4.55 4.25 2.93
C VAL A 112 6.02 3.84 3.11
N ASN A 113 6.55 3.97 4.33
CA ASN A 113 7.95 3.67 4.61
C ASN A 113 8.23 2.17 4.86
N HIS A 114 7.21 1.36 5.18
CA HIS A 114 7.40 -0.05 5.57
C HIS A 114 6.66 -1.04 4.67
N SER A 115 5.88 -0.56 3.70
CA SER A 115 5.13 -1.43 2.80
C SER A 115 6.02 -2.07 1.74
N LYS A 116 5.66 -3.32 1.37
CA LYS A 116 6.31 -4.06 0.30
C LYS A 116 5.23 -4.75 -0.52
N SER A 117 5.28 -4.57 -1.82
CA SER A 117 4.41 -5.27 -2.74
C SER A 117 4.76 -6.76 -2.81
N ASN A 118 3.75 -7.59 -2.83
CA ASN A 118 3.85 -9.03 -3.15
C ASN A 118 2.61 -9.39 -3.96
N LEU A 119 2.69 -9.19 -5.26
CA LEU A 119 1.56 -9.34 -6.17
C LEU A 119 1.47 -10.77 -6.68
N GLU A 120 0.27 -11.31 -6.62
CA GLU A 120 -0.11 -12.56 -7.26
C GLU A 120 -1.09 -12.23 -8.38
N LYS A 121 -0.81 -12.73 -9.59
CA LYS A 121 -1.73 -12.61 -10.71
C LYS A 121 -2.92 -13.53 -10.53
N THR A 122 -4.10 -12.97 -10.51
CA THR A 122 -5.36 -13.68 -10.27
C THR A 122 -6.45 -13.36 -11.31
N VAL A 123 -6.28 -12.25 -12.03
CA VAL A 123 -7.19 -11.82 -13.10
C VAL A 123 -6.53 -12.09 -14.44
N TYR A 124 -7.24 -12.81 -15.30
CA TYR A 124 -6.79 -13.16 -16.66
C TYR A 124 -7.83 -12.63 -17.65
N GLY A 125 -7.36 -12.03 -18.75
CA GLY A 125 -8.19 -11.43 -19.78
C GLY A 125 -7.44 -11.34 -21.12
N ASP A 126 -8.08 -10.71 -22.08
CA ASP A 126 -7.54 -10.43 -23.40
C ASP A 126 -6.69 -9.15 -23.32
N LEU A 127 -5.38 -9.29 -23.43
CA LEU A 127 -4.43 -8.18 -23.22
C LEU A 127 -4.54 -7.11 -24.31
N GLU A 128 -4.83 -7.49 -25.56
CA GLU A 128 -4.98 -6.55 -26.69
C GLU A 128 -6.24 -5.67 -26.46
N LYS A 129 -7.34 -6.28 -26.06
CA LYS A 129 -8.55 -5.52 -25.66
C LYS A 129 -8.31 -4.70 -24.40
N GLY A 130 -7.57 -5.23 -23.44
CA GLY A 130 -7.18 -4.53 -22.22
C GLY A 130 -6.38 -3.26 -22.52
N GLU A 131 -5.39 -3.33 -23.40
CA GLU A 131 -4.61 -2.20 -23.89
C GLU A 131 -5.51 -1.13 -24.52
N PHE A 132 -6.42 -1.55 -25.42
CA PHE A 132 -7.38 -0.61 -26.02
C PHE A 132 -8.24 0.10 -24.98
N VAL A 133 -8.75 -0.59 -23.98
CA VAL A 133 -9.52 0.01 -22.89
C VAL A 133 -8.64 0.96 -22.04
N PHE A 134 -7.38 0.57 -21.79
CA PHE A 134 -6.45 1.36 -20.99
C PHE A 134 -6.17 2.75 -21.58
N GLN A 135 -6.25 2.91 -22.90
CA GLN A 135 -6.10 4.21 -23.55
C GLN A 135 -7.08 5.27 -23.02
N HIS A 136 -8.25 4.86 -22.48
CA HIS A 136 -9.21 5.75 -21.85
C HIS A 136 -8.85 6.07 -20.38
N CYS A 137 -8.04 5.25 -19.75
CA CYS A 137 -7.62 5.38 -18.36
C CYS A 137 -6.35 6.23 -18.23
N MET A 138 -5.43 6.11 -19.22
CA MET A 138 -4.12 6.74 -19.18
C MET A 138 -4.15 8.27 -19.17
N SER A 139 -5.22 8.90 -19.63
CA SER A 139 -5.37 10.37 -19.59
C SER A 139 -5.36 10.95 -18.16
N CYS A 140 -5.77 10.13 -17.17
CA CYS A 140 -5.77 10.49 -15.76
C CYS A 140 -4.75 9.68 -14.96
N HIS A 141 -4.62 8.37 -15.25
CA HIS A 141 -3.76 7.48 -14.49
C HIS A 141 -2.33 7.37 -15.02
N GLY A 142 -1.99 8.11 -16.11
CA GLY A 142 -0.66 8.08 -16.72
C GLY A 142 -0.48 6.93 -17.69
N GLU A 143 0.51 7.08 -18.58
CA GLU A 143 0.84 6.09 -19.62
C GLU A 143 1.30 4.74 -19.05
N PHE A 144 1.91 4.79 -17.85
CA PHE A 144 2.42 3.63 -17.12
C PHE A 144 1.58 3.31 -15.87
N ALA A 145 0.34 3.77 -15.84
CA ALA A 145 -0.55 3.61 -14.69
C ALA A 145 0.06 4.15 -13.37
N GLU A 146 0.97 5.14 -13.47
CA GLU A 146 1.69 5.76 -12.36
C GLU A 146 0.83 6.70 -11.51
N GLY A 147 -0.31 7.15 -12.06
CA GLY A 147 -1.22 8.08 -11.42
C GLY A 147 -0.78 9.53 -11.52
N ASP A 148 -1.68 10.43 -11.14
CA ASP A 148 -1.44 11.87 -11.04
C ASP A 148 -2.24 12.43 -9.85
N MET A 149 -1.56 12.72 -8.76
CA MET A 149 -2.20 13.21 -7.54
C MET A 149 -2.66 14.66 -7.62
N ASP A 150 -2.16 15.44 -8.56
CA ASP A 150 -2.62 16.83 -8.78
C ASP A 150 -4.07 16.85 -9.28
N ILE A 151 -4.46 15.83 -10.05
CA ILE A 151 -5.85 15.61 -10.48
C ILE A 151 -6.56 14.52 -9.69
N GLY A 152 -5.95 14.03 -8.63
CA GLY A 152 -6.52 13.06 -7.71
C GLY A 152 -6.54 11.60 -8.20
N ALA A 153 -5.90 11.29 -9.32
CA ALA A 153 -5.84 9.95 -9.89
C ALA A 153 -4.73 9.12 -9.21
N PRO A 154 -5.07 8.00 -8.56
CA PRO A 154 -4.05 7.15 -7.92
C PRO A 154 -3.25 6.34 -8.94
N LYS A 155 -2.07 5.89 -8.52
CA LYS A 155 -1.32 4.83 -9.18
C LYS A 155 -2.17 3.56 -9.23
N LEU A 156 -2.16 2.86 -10.38
CA LEU A 156 -2.83 1.57 -10.57
C LEU A 156 -1.83 0.43 -10.71
N SER A 157 -0.65 0.70 -11.29
CA SER A 157 0.44 -0.29 -11.35
C SER A 157 0.89 -0.68 -9.94
N GLY A 158 1.21 -1.96 -9.75
CA GLY A 158 1.64 -2.46 -8.44
C GLY A 158 0.51 -2.74 -7.44
N LEU A 159 -0.77 -2.59 -7.82
CA LEU A 159 -1.91 -2.97 -6.99
C LEU A 159 -2.36 -4.41 -7.27
N ASN A 160 -3.00 -5.04 -6.28
CA ASN A 160 -3.60 -6.36 -6.49
C ASN A 160 -4.66 -6.28 -7.60
N ASP A 161 -4.56 -7.14 -8.60
CA ASP A 161 -5.46 -7.19 -9.76
C ASP A 161 -6.92 -7.47 -9.36
N TRP A 162 -7.16 -8.41 -8.44
CA TRP A 162 -8.48 -8.68 -7.91
C TRP A 162 -9.10 -7.47 -7.21
N TYR A 163 -8.28 -6.63 -6.56
CA TYR A 163 -8.75 -5.41 -5.92
C TYR A 163 -9.11 -4.33 -6.96
N LEU A 164 -8.24 -4.13 -7.97
CA LEU A 164 -8.54 -3.23 -9.09
C LEU A 164 -9.87 -3.60 -9.75
N LEU A 165 -10.07 -4.89 -10.07
CA LEU A 165 -11.31 -5.36 -10.67
C LEU A 165 -12.52 -5.11 -9.76
N ASN A 166 -12.41 -5.43 -8.48
CA ASN A 166 -13.48 -5.19 -7.51
C ASN A 166 -13.83 -3.70 -7.42
N GLN A 167 -12.84 -2.81 -7.44
CA GLN A 167 -13.12 -1.37 -7.37
C GLN A 167 -13.78 -0.87 -8.66
N LEU A 168 -13.34 -1.31 -9.84
CA LEU A 168 -13.99 -0.95 -11.10
C LEU A 168 -15.45 -1.45 -11.15
N LEU A 169 -15.72 -2.67 -10.68
CA LEU A 169 -17.07 -3.20 -10.57
C LEU A 169 -17.91 -2.43 -9.53
N ASN A 170 -17.33 -2.02 -8.41
CA ASN A 170 -18.01 -1.19 -7.42
C ASN A 170 -18.40 0.19 -8.00
N PHE A 171 -17.52 0.80 -8.77
CA PHE A 171 -17.84 2.04 -9.49
C PHE A 171 -18.92 1.81 -10.54
N LYS A 172 -18.77 0.79 -11.39
CA LYS A 172 -19.74 0.45 -12.44
C LYS A 172 -21.14 0.20 -11.89
N ASN A 173 -21.25 -0.48 -10.76
CA ASN A 173 -22.51 -0.87 -10.13
C ASN A 173 -23.01 0.13 -9.09
N GLU A 174 -22.50 1.37 -9.09
CA GLU A 174 -22.92 2.47 -8.20
C GLU A 174 -22.78 2.11 -6.69
N ILE A 175 -21.88 1.20 -6.35
CA ILE A 175 -21.52 0.88 -4.96
C ILE A 175 -20.52 1.90 -4.42
N ARG A 176 -19.71 2.50 -5.32
CA ARG A 176 -18.72 3.53 -5.03
C ARG A 176 -18.87 4.70 -6.01
N GLY A 177 -18.59 5.93 -5.56
CA GLY A 177 -18.63 7.14 -6.39
C GLY A 177 -20.01 7.84 -6.44
N ILE A 178 -20.98 7.38 -5.65
CA ILE A 178 -22.33 7.98 -5.61
C ILE A 178 -22.49 9.11 -4.58
N HIS A 179 -21.54 9.23 -3.64
CA HIS A 179 -21.64 10.27 -2.62
C HIS A 179 -21.43 11.66 -3.26
N PRO A 180 -22.25 12.68 -2.94
CA PRO A 180 -22.16 14.00 -3.57
C PRO A 180 -20.78 14.67 -3.39
N ASP A 181 -20.07 14.38 -2.31
CA ASP A 181 -18.74 14.93 -2.03
C ASP A 181 -17.60 14.07 -2.63
N ASP A 182 -17.90 12.92 -3.26
CA ASP A 182 -16.88 12.07 -3.92
C ASP A 182 -16.68 12.47 -5.37
N LEU A 183 -16.10 13.65 -5.61
CA LEU A 183 -15.89 14.17 -6.97
C LEU A 183 -15.02 13.21 -7.82
N PHE A 184 -13.95 12.67 -7.25
CA PHE A 184 -13.08 11.74 -7.95
C PHE A 184 -13.72 10.36 -8.14
N GLY A 185 -14.46 9.88 -7.13
CA GLY A 185 -15.20 8.63 -7.25
C GLY A 185 -16.31 8.71 -8.28
N LYS A 186 -16.97 9.87 -8.42
CA LYS A 186 -17.97 10.10 -9.45
C LYS A 186 -17.37 10.02 -10.86
N GLN A 187 -16.22 10.64 -11.10
CA GLN A 187 -15.51 10.53 -12.38
C GLN A 187 -15.17 9.07 -12.71
N MET A 188 -14.69 8.32 -11.72
CA MET A 188 -14.40 6.89 -11.91
C MET A 188 -15.66 6.06 -12.15
N MET A 189 -16.76 6.38 -11.50
CA MET A 189 -18.05 5.73 -11.71
C MET A 189 -18.54 5.95 -13.16
N GLU A 190 -18.56 7.20 -13.61
CA GLU A 190 -18.95 7.55 -14.97
C GLU A 190 -18.05 6.87 -16.01
N THR A 191 -16.73 6.81 -15.75
CA THR A 191 -15.78 6.11 -16.64
C THR A 191 -16.00 4.59 -16.65
N ALA A 192 -16.16 3.96 -15.48
CA ALA A 192 -16.34 2.52 -15.40
C ALA A 192 -17.66 2.04 -16.06
N GLN A 193 -18.71 2.88 -16.05
CA GLN A 193 -19.98 2.60 -16.69
C GLN A 193 -19.91 2.57 -18.23
N MET A 194 -18.89 3.18 -18.84
CA MET A 194 -18.67 3.12 -20.29
C MET A 194 -18.32 1.73 -20.81
N PHE A 195 -17.80 0.85 -19.94
CA PHE A 195 -17.28 -0.47 -20.30
C PHE A 195 -18.15 -1.58 -19.71
N ASN A 196 -18.25 -2.71 -20.40
CA ASN A 196 -18.85 -3.92 -19.83
C ASN A 196 -17.86 -4.60 -18.86
N GLU A 197 -18.32 -5.60 -18.09
CA GLU A 197 -17.50 -6.27 -17.07
C GLU A 197 -16.32 -7.04 -17.66
N GLU A 198 -16.48 -7.61 -18.87
CA GLU A 198 -15.41 -8.30 -19.58
C GLU A 198 -14.29 -7.32 -19.95
N MET A 199 -14.62 -6.15 -20.51
CA MET A 199 -13.66 -5.10 -20.82
C MET A 199 -12.94 -4.57 -19.57
N LEU A 200 -13.65 -4.44 -18.43
CA LEU A 200 -13.03 -4.06 -17.16
C LEU A 200 -12.08 -5.15 -16.65
N LYS A 201 -12.40 -6.41 -16.88
CA LYS A 201 -11.51 -7.53 -16.57
C LYS A 201 -10.28 -7.55 -17.48
N ASP A 202 -10.45 -7.30 -18.77
CA ASP A 202 -9.36 -7.25 -19.75
C ASP A 202 -8.37 -6.12 -19.42
N VAL A 203 -8.84 -4.92 -19.10
CA VAL A 203 -7.95 -3.80 -18.73
C VAL A 203 -7.19 -4.07 -17.43
N VAL A 204 -7.82 -4.72 -16.46
CA VAL A 204 -7.12 -5.11 -15.22
C VAL A 204 -6.05 -6.16 -15.51
N ALA A 205 -6.34 -7.16 -16.36
CA ALA A 205 -5.36 -8.14 -16.78
C ALA A 205 -4.17 -7.49 -17.49
N TYR A 206 -4.42 -6.50 -18.35
CA TYR A 206 -3.38 -5.72 -19.03
C TYR A 206 -2.50 -4.95 -18.05
N ILE A 207 -3.11 -4.15 -17.15
CA ILE A 207 -2.37 -3.35 -16.14
C ILE A 207 -1.49 -4.25 -15.26
N SER A 208 -1.95 -5.46 -14.95
CA SER A 208 -1.24 -6.38 -14.06
C SER A 208 -0.17 -7.23 -14.77
N GLU A 209 -0.23 -7.33 -16.11
CA GLU A 209 0.79 -8.03 -16.91
C GLU A 209 1.97 -7.14 -17.26
N GLU A 210 1.68 -5.85 -17.52
CA GLU A 210 2.72 -4.90 -17.88
C GLU A 210 3.62 -4.57 -16.69
N ASP A 211 4.92 -4.77 -16.86
CA ASP A 211 5.93 -4.34 -15.90
C ASP A 211 6.19 -2.83 -16.03
N PHE A 212 5.19 -2.04 -15.62
CA PHE A 212 5.32 -0.60 -15.63
C PHE A 212 6.38 -0.08 -14.63
N SER A 213 6.79 -0.88 -13.65
CA SER A 213 7.77 -0.48 -12.64
C SER A 213 9.15 -0.18 -13.24
N SER A 214 9.55 -0.95 -14.26
CA SER A 214 10.81 -0.74 -14.97
C SER A 214 10.82 0.52 -15.85
N GLN A 215 9.65 1.09 -16.13
CA GLN A 215 9.48 2.27 -16.99
C GLN A 215 9.38 3.57 -16.18
N ASP A 216 8.86 3.52 -14.95
CA ASP A 216 8.86 4.66 -14.01
C ASP A 216 10.29 5.15 -13.75
N ASP A 217 11.24 4.22 -13.56
CA ASP A 217 12.66 4.54 -13.35
C ASP A 217 13.29 5.22 -14.59
N LYS A 218 12.92 4.80 -15.80
CA LYS A 218 13.39 5.41 -17.05
C LYS A 218 12.85 6.82 -17.26
N LYS A 219 11.59 7.06 -16.89
CA LYS A 219 10.95 8.38 -17.00
C LYS A 219 11.51 9.35 -15.96
N ALA A 220 11.78 8.90 -14.74
CA ALA A 220 12.46 9.70 -13.72
C ALA A 220 13.85 10.12 -14.18
N ASP A 221 14.65 9.22 -14.76
CA ASP A 221 15.98 9.49 -15.30
C ASP A 221 15.93 10.43 -16.53
N SER A 222 14.93 10.31 -17.40
CA SER A 222 14.76 11.21 -18.56
C SER A 222 14.41 12.65 -18.16
N ARG A 223 13.61 12.84 -17.11
CA ARG A 223 13.28 14.18 -16.57
C ARG A 223 14.51 14.87 -15.95
N LEU A 224 15.41 14.08 -15.32
CA LEU A 224 16.66 14.60 -14.76
C LEU A 224 17.71 14.98 -15.82
N ARG A 225 17.58 14.46 -17.04
CA ARG A 225 18.52 14.68 -18.16
C ARG A 225 18.03 15.75 -19.16
N SER A 226 16.83 16.28 -19.03
CA SER A 226 16.36 17.39 -19.87
C SER A 226 17.06 18.67 -19.43
N PRO A 227 17.88 19.31 -20.30
CA PRO A 227 18.44 20.62 -20.00
C PRO A 227 17.31 21.67 -19.98
N LEU A 228 17.39 22.56 -18.99
CA LEU A 228 16.55 23.76 -18.87
C LEU A 228 16.78 24.69 -20.05
#